data_1a4b6ad340f1589e7545f0dacd5bdf3e
#
_entry.id   1a4b6ad340f1589e7545f0dacd5bdf3e
#
_cell.length_a   1.000
_cell.length_b   1.000
_cell.length_c   1.000
_cell.angle_alpha   90.00
_cell.angle_beta   90.00
_cell.angle_gamma   90.00
#
_symmetry.space_group_name_H-M   'P 1'
#
loop_
_entity.id
_entity.type
_entity.pdbx_description
1 polymer ?
#
loop_
_entity_poly.entity_id
_entity_poly.type
_entity_poly.pdbx_seq_one_letter_code
_entity_poly.pdbx_strand_id
1 'polypeptide(L)'
;MAAWIQIIREILPQIKKVTLLYDTHLDQTQLKSGEATARNLGIETVSLGVGNPELRDAFQRAVDAKVDAMLVHSSPIFVDQASVIAELGQEFRLPSIGLFPIYAKVGGLASYGPNNFEPFKQAGGVVGKILRGAKPAEFPIQRPIYLTFLINMRTAKLLQLTIPASLSALADEVVE
;
A
#
# COMPACT_ATOMS: atom_id res chain seq x y z
N MET A 1 0.36 6.85 -5.16
CA MET A 1 -0.94 7.30 -4.62
C MET A 1 -2.05 7.34 -5.67
N ALA A 2 -1.90 8.02 -6.82
CA ALA A 2 -2.97 8.06 -7.82
C ALA A 2 -3.48 6.66 -8.25
N ALA A 3 -2.57 5.74 -8.55
CA ALA A 3 -2.94 4.36 -8.88
C ALA A 3 -3.74 3.65 -7.75
N TRP A 4 -3.39 3.89 -6.50
CA TRP A 4 -4.14 3.30 -5.37
C TRP A 4 -5.59 3.79 -5.32
N ILE A 5 -5.78 5.10 -5.51
CA ILE A 5 -7.12 5.70 -5.55
C ILE A 5 -7.90 5.16 -6.75
N GLN A 6 -7.26 4.98 -7.90
CA GLN A 6 -7.91 4.39 -9.09
C GLN A 6 -8.34 2.96 -8.83
N ILE A 7 -7.44 2.11 -8.28
CA ILE A 7 -7.74 0.72 -7.93
C ILE A 7 -8.93 0.67 -6.94
N ILE A 8 -8.87 1.46 -5.87
CA ILE A 8 -9.97 1.47 -4.88
C ILE A 8 -11.26 1.99 -5.50
N ARG A 9 -11.21 2.97 -6.39
CA ARG A 9 -12.40 3.49 -7.08
C ARG A 9 -13.04 2.46 -8.03
N GLU A 10 -12.25 1.61 -8.66
CA GLU A 10 -12.80 0.52 -9.47
C GLU A 10 -13.53 -0.52 -8.60
N ILE A 11 -13.02 -0.78 -7.38
CA ILE A 11 -13.66 -1.69 -6.41
C ILE A 11 -14.86 -1.03 -5.73
N LEU A 12 -14.74 0.26 -5.40
CA LEU A 12 -15.74 1.07 -4.71
C LEU A 12 -16.08 2.31 -5.54
N PRO A 13 -16.94 2.22 -6.57
CA PRO A 13 -17.24 3.35 -7.47
C PRO A 13 -17.82 4.58 -6.78
N GLN A 14 -18.46 4.40 -5.61
CA GLN A 14 -19.07 5.48 -4.83
C GLN A 14 -18.13 6.11 -3.79
N ILE A 15 -16.83 5.75 -3.83
CA ILE A 15 -15.86 6.25 -2.85
C ILE A 15 -15.78 7.78 -2.88
N LYS A 16 -15.83 8.39 -1.70
CA LYS A 16 -15.76 9.85 -1.51
C LYS A 16 -14.67 10.26 -0.53
N LYS A 17 -14.35 9.38 0.42
CA LYS A 17 -13.44 9.70 1.51
C LYS A 17 -12.50 8.54 1.80
N VAL A 18 -11.22 8.84 1.92
CA VAL A 18 -10.21 7.83 2.30
C VAL A 18 -9.39 8.31 3.50
N THR A 19 -8.87 7.35 4.26
CA THR A 19 -7.84 7.68 5.23
C THR A 19 -6.46 7.37 4.68
N LEU A 20 -5.49 8.24 4.99
CA LEU A 20 -4.07 8.02 4.78
C LEU A 20 -3.46 7.64 6.13
N LEU A 21 -3.15 6.34 6.31
CA LEU A 21 -2.45 5.86 7.49
C LEU A 21 -0.95 6.10 7.30
N TYR A 22 -0.33 6.88 8.17
CA TYR A 22 1.08 7.24 8.07
C TYR A 22 1.82 7.12 9.40
N ASP A 23 3.12 6.88 9.32
CA ASP A 23 4.02 6.83 10.46
C ASP A 23 4.46 8.26 10.82
N THR A 24 4.19 8.67 12.07
CA THR A 24 4.51 10.02 12.56
C THR A 24 6.00 10.29 12.70
N HIS A 25 6.84 9.25 12.71
CA HIS A 25 8.30 9.37 12.80
C HIS A 25 8.98 9.62 11.44
N LEU A 26 8.24 9.49 10.33
CA LEU A 26 8.76 9.68 8.98
C LEU A 26 8.46 11.08 8.44
N ASP A 27 9.23 11.47 7.42
CA ASP A 27 8.97 12.69 6.65
C ASP A 27 7.58 12.65 6.01
N GLN A 28 6.81 13.73 6.15
CA GLN A 28 5.43 13.82 5.70
C GLN A 28 5.28 14.33 4.26
N THR A 29 6.36 14.44 3.51
CA THR A 29 6.32 14.92 2.11
C THR A 29 5.45 14.02 1.24
N GLN A 30 5.56 12.71 1.43
CA GLN A 30 4.71 11.74 0.71
C GLN A 30 3.24 11.85 1.12
N LEU A 31 2.96 12.09 2.40
CA LEU A 31 1.61 12.32 2.90
C LEU A 31 0.96 13.53 2.21
N LYS A 32 1.64 14.68 2.23
CA LYS A 32 1.16 15.92 1.58
C LYS A 32 0.92 15.73 0.08
N SER A 33 1.82 15.02 -0.59
CA SER A 33 1.66 14.67 -2.01
C SER A 33 0.45 13.75 -2.22
N GLY A 34 0.21 12.82 -1.30
CA GLY A 34 -0.95 11.94 -1.31
C GLY A 34 -2.27 12.69 -1.15
N GLU A 35 -2.34 13.60 -0.18
CA GLU A 35 -3.50 14.46 0.05
C GLU A 35 -3.81 15.33 -1.16
N ALA A 36 -2.78 15.96 -1.75
CA ALA A 36 -2.96 16.77 -2.96
C ALA A 36 -3.48 15.92 -4.14
N THR A 37 -2.95 14.71 -4.31
CA THR A 37 -3.40 13.78 -5.35
C THR A 37 -4.86 13.37 -5.15
N ALA A 38 -5.25 13.01 -3.93
CA ALA A 38 -6.63 12.65 -3.61
C ALA A 38 -7.59 13.80 -3.89
N ARG A 39 -7.23 15.01 -3.44
CA ARG A 39 -8.00 16.24 -3.69
C ARG A 39 -8.21 16.50 -5.19
N ASN A 40 -7.17 16.37 -6.00
CA ASN A 40 -7.26 16.54 -7.45
C ASN A 40 -8.18 15.49 -8.11
N LEU A 41 -8.34 14.33 -7.49
CA LEU A 41 -9.26 13.28 -7.92
C LEU A 41 -10.66 13.39 -7.30
N GLY A 42 -10.93 14.47 -6.55
CA GLY A 42 -12.22 14.70 -5.89
C GLY A 42 -12.50 13.80 -4.70
N ILE A 43 -11.45 13.27 -4.06
CA ILE A 43 -11.53 12.41 -2.87
C ILE A 43 -11.14 13.21 -1.63
N GLU A 44 -12.00 13.20 -0.61
CA GLU A 44 -11.69 13.75 0.70
C GLU A 44 -10.71 12.83 1.44
N THR A 45 -9.78 13.42 2.19
CA THR A 45 -8.79 12.66 2.96
C THR A 45 -8.85 12.97 4.44
N VAL A 46 -8.68 11.94 5.26
CA VAL A 46 -8.44 12.02 6.70
C VAL A 46 -7.08 11.38 6.96
N SER A 47 -6.10 12.19 7.37
CA SER A 47 -4.76 11.69 7.65
C SER A 47 -4.67 11.22 9.10
N LEU A 48 -4.35 9.95 9.31
CA LEU A 48 -4.22 9.33 10.61
C LEU A 48 -2.77 8.95 10.86
N GLY A 49 -2.11 9.75 11.69
CA GLY A 49 -0.75 9.48 12.14
C GLY A 49 -0.74 8.45 13.27
N VAL A 50 0.15 7.50 13.17
CA VAL A 50 0.38 6.47 14.18
C VAL A 50 1.84 6.47 14.58
N GLY A 51 2.09 6.64 15.90
CA GLY A 51 3.30 6.21 16.57
C GLY A 51 3.04 4.82 17.14
N ASN A 52 4.05 4.06 17.55
CA ASN A 52 3.82 2.74 18.14
C ASN A 52 3.07 2.85 19.49
N PRO A 53 2.01 2.12 19.86
CA PRO A 53 1.30 0.93 19.32
C PRO A 53 -0.20 1.16 18.98
N GLU A 54 -0.60 2.32 18.50
CA GLU A 54 -2.01 2.78 18.48
C GLU A 54 -2.79 2.43 17.20
N LEU A 55 -2.49 1.31 16.54
CA LEU A 55 -3.16 0.93 15.28
C LEU A 55 -4.67 0.79 15.43
N ARG A 56 -5.14 0.10 16.48
CA ARG A 56 -6.57 -0.11 16.70
C ARG A 56 -7.34 1.20 16.86
N ASP A 57 -6.78 2.16 17.60
CA ASP A 57 -7.38 3.49 17.77
C ASP A 57 -7.45 4.25 16.45
N ALA A 58 -6.40 4.15 15.62
CA ALA A 58 -6.42 4.74 14.28
C ALA A 58 -7.55 4.15 13.40
N PHE A 59 -7.79 2.84 13.46
CA PHE A 59 -8.91 2.22 12.75
C PHE A 59 -10.27 2.67 13.29
N GLN A 60 -10.43 2.77 14.63
CA GLN A 60 -11.66 3.29 15.21
C GLN A 60 -11.93 4.72 14.74
N ARG A 61 -10.90 5.59 14.76
CA ARG A 61 -11.02 6.98 14.27
C ARG A 61 -11.34 7.04 12.78
N ALA A 62 -10.84 6.12 11.97
CA ALA A 62 -11.20 6.02 10.56
C ALA A 62 -12.69 5.71 10.37
N VAL A 63 -13.21 4.74 11.14
CA VAL A 63 -14.65 4.39 11.14
C VAL A 63 -15.51 5.56 11.61
N ASP A 64 -15.13 6.21 12.70
CA ASP A 64 -15.83 7.39 13.24
C ASP A 64 -15.87 8.54 12.23
N ALA A 65 -14.80 8.71 11.46
CA ALA A 65 -14.70 9.67 10.37
C ALA A 65 -15.48 9.24 9.11
N LYS A 66 -16.06 8.04 9.09
CA LYS A 66 -16.83 7.46 7.97
C LYS A 66 -16.03 7.45 6.67
N VAL A 67 -14.80 6.97 6.72
CA VAL A 67 -13.99 6.79 5.53
C VAL A 67 -14.40 5.50 4.81
N ASP A 68 -14.29 5.50 3.50
CA ASP A 68 -14.68 4.37 2.65
C ASP A 68 -13.55 3.36 2.47
N ALA A 69 -12.30 3.81 2.59
CA ALA A 69 -11.11 2.96 2.44
C ALA A 69 -9.88 3.56 3.14
N MET A 70 -8.88 2.71 3.36
CA MET A 70 -7.61 3.08 3.97
C MET A 70 -6.45 2.87 2.99
N LEU A 71 -5.60 3.89 2.85
CA LEU A 71 -4.36 3.84 2.09
C LEU A 71 -3.20 3.80 3.10
N VAL A 72 -2.51 2.65 3.16
CA VAL A 72 -1.44 2.40 4.12
C VAL A 72 -0.10 2.84 3.53
N HIS A 73 0.43 3.95 4.03
CA HIS A 73 1.73 4.47 3.58
C HIS A 73 2.88 3.53 3.91
N SER A 74 3.98 3.67 3.17
CA SER A 74 5.17 2.89 3.44
C SER A 74 5.85 3.33 4.73
N SER A 75 6.07 2.39 5.63
CA SER A 75 6.86 2.56 6.85
C SER A 75 7.46 1.20 7.23
N PRO A 76 8.69 1.14 7.75
CA PRO A 76 9.24 -0.09 8.31
C PRO A 76 8.32 -0.71 9.37
N ILE A 77 7.73 0.11 10.23
CA ILE A 77 6.77 -0.33 11.27
C ILE A 77 5.53 -0.97 10.64
N PHE A 78 4.98 -0.38 9.58
CA PHE A 78 3.80 -0.92 8.92
C PHE A 78 4.08 -2.18 8.10
N VAL A 79 5.31 -2.35 7.61
CA VAL A 79 5.74 -3.61 6.98
C VAL A 79 5.83 -4.72 8.02
N ASP A 80 6.41 -4.44 9.18
CA ASP A 80 6.51 -5.39 10.29
C ASP A 80 5.12 -5.77 10.85
N GLN A 81 4.23 -4.80 10.94
CA GLN A 81 2.86 -4.99 11.45
C GLN A 81 1.81 -5.20 10.34
N ALA A 82 2.23 -5.58 9.14
CA ALA A 82 1.33 -5.71 8.00
C ALA A 82 0.14 -6.66 8.26
N SER A 83 0.37 -7.79 8.95
CA SER A 83 -0.70 -8.72 9.34
C SER A 83 -1.70 -8.09 10.31
N VAL A 84 -1.22 -7.37 11.32
CA VAL A 84 -2.08 -6.68 12.29
C VAL A 84 -2.94 -5.61 11.61
N ILE A 85 -2.34 -4.82 10.72
CA ILE A 85 -3.08 -3.81 9.95
C ILE A 85 -4.14 -4.46 9.05
N ALA A 86 -3.80 -5.57 8.40
CA ALA A 86 -4.72 -6.31 7.56
C ALA A 86 -5.89 -6.92 8.37
N GLU A 87 -5.61 -7.53 9.53
CA GLU A 87 -6.61 -8.07 10.45
C GLU A 87 -7.57 -6.98 10.95
N LEU A 88 -7.02 -5.83 11.36
CA LEU A 88 -7.84 -4.68 11.76
C LEU A 88 -8.70 -4.17 10.59
N GLY A 89 -8.16 -4.12 9.37
CA GLY A 89 -8.94 -3.78 8.17
C GLY A 89 -10.13 -4.70 7.97
N GLN A 90 -9.96 -5.99 8.19
CA GLN A 90 -11.04 -6.97 8.10
C GLN A 90 -12.05 -6.83 9.28
N GLU A 91 -11.55 -6.68 10.51
CA GLU A 91 -12.39 -6.51 11.70
C GLU A 91 -13.28 -5.27 11.61
N PHE A 92 -12.70 -4.14 11.24
CA PHE A 92 -13.42 -2.87 11.09
C PHE A 92 -14.15 -2.73 9.74
N ARG A 93 -14.11 -3.77 8.89
CA ARG A 93 -14.71 -3.79 7.54
C ARG A 93 -14.25 -2.61 6.68
N LEU A 94 -13.00 -2.23 6.82
CA LEU A 94 -12.40 -1.11 6.12
C LEU A 94 -11.45 -1.61 5.02
N PRO A 95 -11.84 -1.53 3.73
CA PRO A 95 -10.98 -1.92 2.62
C PRO A 95 -9.67 -1.15 2.65
N SER A 96 -8.56 -1.85 2.43
CA SER A 96 -7.24 -1.22 2.55
C SER A 96 -6.27 -1.66 1.47
N ILE A 97 -5.45 -0.73 1.02
CA ILE A 97 -4.38 -0.98 0.04
C ILE A 97 -3.03 -0.52 0.61
N GLY A 98 -2.02 -1.34 0.40
CA GLY A 98 -0.64 -1.06 0.83
C GLY A 98 0.35 -1.03 -0.31
N LEU A 99 1.60 -0.64 -0.02
CA LEU A 99 2.64 -0.49 -1.03
C LEU A 99 3.23 -1.84 -1.46
N PHE A 100 3.54 -2.72 -0.52
CA PHE A 100 4.31 -3.93 -0.79
C PHE A 100 3.44 -5.17 -0.94
N PRO A 101 3.84 -6.13 -1.79
CA PRO A 101 3.12 -7.39 -2.01
C PRO A 101 2.76 -8.15 -0.74
N ILE A 102 3.63 -8.10 0.28
CA ILE A 102 3.39 -8.75 1.57
C ILE A 102 2.06 -8.32 2.20
N TYR A 103 1.66 -7.07 2.02
CA TYR A 103 0.42 -6.56 2.61
C TYR A 103 -0.82 -7.31 2.12
N ALA A 104 -0.95 -7.51 0.81
CA ALA A 104 -2.05 -8.29 0.25
C ALA A 104 -1.95 -9.78 0.66
N LYS A 105 -0.73 -10.34 0.74
CA LYS A 105 -0.50 -11.74 1.12
C LYS A 105 -0.91 -12.05 2.56
N VAL A 106 -0.76 -11.11 3.48
CA VAL A 106 -1.15 -11.28 4.89
C VAL A 106 -2.59 -10.85 5.19
N GLY A 107 -3.39 -10.48 4.18
CA GLY A 107 -4.82 -10.22 4.35
C GLY A 107 -5.30 -8.79 4.06
N GLY A 108 -4.42 -7.88 3.63
CA GLY A 108 -4.86 -6.60 3.04
C GLY A 108 -5.68 -6.84 1.76
N LEU A 109 -6.57 -5.93 1.40
CA LEU A 109 -7.40 -6.10 0.21
C LEU A 109 -6.58 -6.10 -1.08
N ALA A 110 -5.61 -5.19 -1.17
CA ALA A 110 -4.73 -5.10 -2.34
C ALA A 110 -3.37 -4.52 -1.97
N SER A 111 -2.42 -4.68 -2.86
CA SER A 111 -1.16 -3.96 -2.82
C SER A 111 -0.76 -3.54 -4.23
N TYR A 112 -0.19 -2.34 -4.34
CA TYR A 112 0.36 -1.85 -5.60
C TYR A 112 1.62 -1.03 -5.33
N GLY A 113 2.76 -1.54 -5.78
CA GLY A 113 4.04 -0.89 -5.56
C GLY A 113 5.23 -1.72 -6.01
N PRO A 114 6.46 -1.29 -5.68
CA PRO A 114 7.67 -2.00 -6.09
C PRO A 114 7.72 -3.41 -5.48
N ASN A 115 8.13 -4.35 -6.30
CA ASN A 115 8.55 -5.66 -5.82
C ASN A 115 9.98 -5.55 -5.31
N ASN A 116 10.14 -5.63 -3.98
CA ASN A 116 11.45 -5.46 -3.35
C ASN A 116 12.45 -6.58 -3.68
N PHE A 117 12.00 -7.73 -4.15
CA PHE A 117 12.88 -8.87 -4.45
C PHE A 117 13.85 -8.54 -5.60
N GLU A 118 13.37 -7.95 -6.69
CA GLU A 118 14.23 -7.64 -7.84
C GLU A 118 15.29 -6.57 -7.55
N PRO A 119 14.99 -5.45 -6.86
CA PRO A 119 16.01 -4.50 -6.43
C PRO A 119 17.10 -5.13 -5.53
N PHE A 120 16.71 -5.99 -4.60
CA PHE A 120 17.71 -6.69 -3.74
C PHE A 120 18.58 -7.64 -4.54
N LYS A 121 18.02 -8.39 -5.49
CA LYS A 121 18.77 -9.24 -6.41
C LYS A 121 19.75 -8.44 -7.27
N GLN A 122 19.30 -7.31 -7.81
CA GLN A 122 20.16 -6.39 -8.57
C GLN A 122 21.29 -5.81 -7.70
N ALA A 123 20.97 -5.39 -6.48
CA ALA A 123 21.98 -4.91 -5.52
C ALA A 123 23.03 -5.97 -5.23
N GLY A 124 22.62 -7.23 -5.03
CA GLY A 124 23.55 -8.36 -4.87
C GLY A 124 24.48 -8.53 -6.08
N GLY A 125 23.95 -8.35 -7.29
CA GLY A 125 24.73 -8.36 -8.53
C GLY A 125 25.79 -7.22 -8.59
N VAL A 126 25.40 -6.02 -8.17
CA VAL A 126 26.32 -4.85 -8.09
C VAL A 126 27.40 -5.08 -7.05
N VAL A 127 27.01 -5.55 -5.84
CA VAL A 127 27.99 -5.90 -4.78
C VAL A 127 29.00 -6.94 -5.29
N GLY A 128 28.53 -7.97 -5.97
CA GLY A 128 29.42 -8.98 -6.54
C GLY A 128 30.40 -8.42 -7.58
N LYS A 129 30.04 -7.40 -8.35
CA LYS A 129 30.95 -6.71 -9.28
C LYS A 129 31.96 -5.84 -8.53
N ILE A 130 31.55 -5.12 -7.50
CA ILE A 130 32.43 -4.30 -6.65
C ILE A 130 33.47 -5.17 -5.96
N LEU A 131 33.07 -6.32 -5.40
CA LEU A 131 34.00 -7.26 -4.77
C LEU A 131 35.03 -7.85 -5.76
N ARG A 132 34.73 -7.85 -7.06
CA ARG A 132 35.65 -8.23 -8.13
C ARG A 132 36.48 -7.05 -8.70
N GLY A 133 36.40 -5.87 -8.09
CA GLY A 133 37.23 -4.71 -8.39
C GLY A 133 36.56 -3.60 -9.24
N ALA A 134 35.28 -3.71 -9.55
CA ALA A 134 34.58 -2.62 -10.21
C ALA A 134 34.39 -1.43 -9.23
N LYS A 135 34.47 -0.20 -9.75
CA LYS A 135 34.33 1.00 -8.93
C LYS A 135 32.86 1.36 -8.75
N PRO A 136 32.39 1.65 -7.51
CA PRO A 136 30.99 2.03 -7.27
C PRO A 136 30.50 3.21 -8.11
N ALA A 137 31.39 4.18 -8.39
CA ALA A 137 31.06 5.37 -9.20
C ALA A 137 30.75 5.07 -10.69
N GLU A 138 31.11 3.90 -11.18
CA GLU A 138 30.87 3.48 -12.56
C GLU A 138 29.47 2.88 -12.79
N PHE A 139 28.71 2.64 -11.71
CA PHE A 139 27.37 2.10 -11.82
C PHE A 139 26.32 3.22 -11.99
N PRO A 140 25.47 3.12 -13.02
CA PRO A 140 24.38 4.06 -13.17
C PRO A 140 23.35 3.88 -12.04
N ILE A 141 22.71 5.00 -11.64
CA ILE A 141 21.57 4.95 -10.71
C ILE A 141 20.42 4.21 -11.39
N GLN A 142 20.03 3.09 -10.82
CA GLN A 142 18.91 2.29 -11.30
C GLN A 142 17.65 2.64 -10.49
N ARG A 143 16.53 2.82 -11.19
CA ARG A 143 15.22 2.96 -10.56
C ARG A 143 14.50 1.61 -10.60
N PRO A 144 13.74 1.23 -9.55
CA PRO A 144 12.87 0.05 -9.64
C PRO A 144 11.88 0.27 -10.78
N ILE A 145 11.92 -0.63 -11.76
CA ILE A 145 11.10 -0.53 -13.00
C ILE A 145 9.81 -1.35 -12.84
N TYR A 146 9.80 -2.32 -11.93
CA TYR A 146 8.71 -3.26 -11.81
C TYR A 146 7.81 -2.91 -10.62
N LEU A 147 6.59 -2.52 -10.94
CA LEU A 147 5.50 -2.41 -9.97
C LEU A 147 4.73 -3.72 -10.01
N THR A 148 4.30 -4.19 -8.87
CA THR A 148 3.51 -5.42 -8.74
C THR A 148 2.17 -5.08 -8.13
N PHE A 149 1.11 -5.59 -8.74
CA PHE A 149 -0.27 -5.45 -8.30
C PHE A 149 -0.80 -6.79 -7.80
N LEU A 150 -1.19 -6.84 -6.53
CA LEU A 150 -1.84 -8.01 -5.93
C LEU A 150 -3.23 -7.66 -5.43
N ILE A 151 -4.15 -8.61 -5.57
CA ILE A 151 -5.50 -8.55 -5.00
C ILE A 151 -5.71 -9.78 -4.13
N ASN A 152 -6.27 -9.60 -2.94
CA ASN A 152 -6.67 -10.68 -2.06
C ASN A 152 -8.18 -10.92 -2.18
N MET A 153 -8.55 -12.00 -2.88
CA MET A 153 -9.96 -12.36 -3.12
C MET A 153 -10.64 -12.88 -1.85
N ARG A 154 -9.91 -13.50 -0.94
CA ARG A 154 -10.43 -13.91 0.38
C ARG A 154 -10.88 -12.66 1.16
N THR A 155 -10.04 -11.64 1.23
CA THR A 155 -10.37 -10.38 1.90
C THR A 155 -11.51 -9.65 1.20
N ALA A 156 -11.52 -9.62 -0.14
CA ALA A 156 -12.63 -9.04 -0.90
C ALA A 156 -13.95 -9.72 -0.53
N LYS A 157 -13.96 -11.06 -0.46
CA LYS A 157 -15.15 -11.84 -0.06
C LYS A 157 -15.58 -11.56 1.38
N LEU A 158 -14.63 -11.47 2.32
CA LEU A 158 -14.92 -11.14 3.73
C LEU A 158 -15.53 -9.74 3.86
N LEU A 159 -15.07 -8.79 3.07
CA LEU A 159 -15.59 -7.41 3.03
C LEU A 159 -16.85 -7.27 2.17
N GLN A 160 -17.32 -8.35 1.54
CA GLN A 160 -18.49 -8.37 0.63
C GLN A 160 -18.30 -7.43 -0.58
N LEU A 161 -17.07 -7.35 -1.09
CA LEU A 161 -16.70 -6.54 -2.23
C LEU A 161 -16.66 -7.39 -3.50
N THR A 162 -17.16 -6.82 -4.59
CA THR A 162 -17.04 -7.41 -5.92
C THR A 162 -15.83 -6.81 -6.61
N ILE A 163 -14.84 -7.63 -6.95
CA ILE A 163 -13.70 -7.21 -7.73
C ILE A 163 -14.05 -7.31 -9.22
N PRO A 164 -13.97 -6.21 -9.99
CA PRO A 164 -14.20 -6.25 -11.43
C PRO A 164 -13.24 -7.23 -12.13
N ALA A 165 -13.76 -7.96 -13.12
CA ALA A 165 -12.95 -8.91 -13.88
C ALA A 165 -11.76 -8.22 -14.60
N SER A 166 -11.97 -6.98 -15.06
CA SER A 166 -10.91 -6.13 -15.63
C SER A 166 -9.76 -5.91 -14.65
N LEU A 167 -10.08 -5.64 -13.38
CA LEU A 167 -9.09 -5.39 -12.35
C LEU A 167 -8.34 -6.68 -11.95
N SER A 168 -9.07 -7.80 -11.84
CA SER A 168 -8.45 -9.11 -11.61
C SER A 168 -7.50 -9.52 -12.74
N ALA A 169 -7.82 -9.19 -13.98
CA ALA A 169 -6.97 -9.48 -15.13
C ALA A 169 -5.70 -8.62 -15.18
N LEU A 170 -5.68 -7.47 -14.52
CA LEU A 170 -4.50 -6.60 -14.40
C LEU A 170 -3.60 -6.98 -13.22
N ALA A 171 -4.07 -7.82 -12.30
CA ALA A 171 -3.28 -8.24 -11.17
C ALA A 171 -2.18 -9.23 -11.60
N ASP A 172 -0.95 -8.98 -11.13
CA ASP A 172 0.18 -9.90 -11.32
C ASP A 172 0.02 -11.17 -10.49
N GLU A 173 -0.68 -11.08 -9.36
CA GLU A 173 -0.97 -12.20 -8.48
C GLU A 173 -2.33 -11.99 -7.80
N VAL A 174 -3.13 -13.05 -7.75
CA VAL A 174 -4.41 -13.12 -7.04
C VAL A 174 -4.24 -14.08 -5.87
N VAL A 175 -4.44 -13.57 -4.65
CA VAL A 175 -4.39 -14.35 -3.41
C VAL A 175 -5.78 -14.89 -3.10
N GLU A 176 -5.91 -16.23 -2.99
CA GLU A 176 -7.16 -16.97 -2.71
C GLU A 176 -7.21 -17.52 -1.27
#